data_32d52fe06ee21f6c43ab24facbddfacb
#
_entry.id   32d52fe06ee21f6c43ab24facbddfacb
#
_cell.length_a   1.000
_cell.length_b   1.000
_cell.length_c   1.000
_cell.angle_alpha   90.00
_cell.angle_beta   90.00
_cell.angle_gamma   90.00
#
_symmetry.space_group_name_H-M   'P 1'
#
loop_
_entity.id
_entity.type
_entity.pdbx_description
1 polymer ?
#
loop_
_entity_poly.entity_id
_entity_poly.type
_entity_poly.pdbx_seq_one_letter_code
_entity_poly.pdbx_strand_id
1 'polypeptide(L)'
;MTINIKNFLNDKSKLSKMGEFQNLKKIDGLEMSSISADLYNDGRDDVALFYFSKGANYATLYTSNSITSEFIPWNSNSHKKVIKGLLVNTKNANTFTGKQGKESIDILAKNLSRILTIKESKNKKGTSDIVKVKDLIFASTGVIGEEFPVEKIREHLSSLVDRLRPEHNKMYWIKMASAIMTTDTRPKLAYEEIILGDELIKIAGVAKGSGMIAPNLATMLSFIFTNADINSNLLKTLLKRAVANSFNAITVDSDQSTNDMVSIFSTRKIKIGHNRGITDPVIQKFETSLKSVCLNLAKQIVVDGEGAKKFLSIKVVNAKSFTSAKKIAFSVANSPLVKTAIAGEDPNWGRIVMGIGKSGEKIDKNKLSIKFGEFLLAENGSPIENIDE
;
A
#
# COMPACT_ATOMS: atom_id res chain seq x y z
N MET A 1 -4.09 23.04 1.25
CA MET A 1 -2.61 23.15 1.20
C MET A 1 -2.14 22.50 -0.10
N THR A 2 -1.76 23.28 -1.10
CA THR A 2 -1.37 22.77 -2.41
C THR A 2 -0.12 21.89 -2.25
N ILE A 3 -0.22 20.61 -2.58
CA ILE A 3 0.93 19.69 -2.54
C ILE A 3 1.85 20.05 -3.70
N ASN A 4 2.87 20.88 -3.43
CA ASN A 4 3.88 21.21 -4.42
C ASN A 4 5.02 20.16 -4.31
N ILE A 5 5.24 19.41 -5.39
CA ILE A 5 6.30 18.40 -5.47
C ILE A 5 7.67 18.98 -5.10
N LYS A 6 7.95 20.25 -5.45
CA LYS A 6 9.19 20.93 -5.07
C LYS A 6 9.39 21.03 -3.56
N ASN A 7 8.30 21.14 -2.78
CA ASN A 7 8.40 21.21 -1.32
C ASN A 7 8.90 19.90 -0.72
N PHE A 8 8.58 18.73 -1.32
CA PHE A 8 9.13 17.44 -0.88
C PHE A 8 10.61 17.27 -1.22
N LEU A 9 11.08 17.86 -2.30
CA LEU A 9 12.48 17.77 -2.71
C LEU A 9 13.39 18.67 -1.88
N ASN A 10 12.88 19.79 -1.38
CA ASN A 10 13.66 20.82 -0.68
C ASN A 10 13.56 20.73 0.85
N ASP A 11 12.65 19.93 1.41
CA ASP A 11 12.49 19.80 2.86
C ASP A 11 13.44 18.75 3.44
N LYS A 12 14.64 19.18 3.79
CA LYS A 12 15.68 18.34 4.42
C LYS A 12 15.23 17.73 5.75
N SER A 13 14.34 18.38 6.49
CA SER A 13 13.86 17.87 7.81
C SER A 13 12.99 16.63 7.66
N LYS A 14 12.17 16.56 6.60
CA LYS A 14 11.36 15.39 6.25
C LYS A 14 12.20 14.30 5.58
N LEU A 15 13.20 14.67 4.79
CA LEU A 15 14.16 13.74 4.21
C LEU A 15 14.94 12.95 5.27
N SER A 16 15.27 13.57 6.41
CA SER A 16 16.02 12.90 7.48
C SER A 16 15.27 11.70 8.09
N LYS A 17 13.94 11.70 8.08
CA LYS A 17 13.10 10.61 8.63
C LYS A 17 12.91 9.44 7.67
N MET A 18 12.82 9.70 6.36
CA MET A 18 12.48 8.68 5.34
C MET A 18 13.59 8.45 4.32
N GLY A 19 14.68 9.22 4.37
CA GLY A 19 15.73 9.23 3.37
C GLY A 19 15.30 9.86 2.04
N GLU A 20 16.15 9.74 1.03
CA GLU A 20 15.86 10.23 -0.32
C GLU A 20 14.88 9.31 -1.06
N PHE A 21 14.12 9.89 -2.00
CA PHE A 21 13.30 9.09 -2.90
C PHE A 21 14.19 8.22 -3.79
N GLN A 22 13.90 6.93 -3.83
CA GLN A 22 14.55 6.01 -4.77
C GLN A 22 14.34 6.45 -6.22
N ASN A 23 15.27 6.10 -7.09
CA ASN A 23 15.17 6.40 -8.52
C ASN A 23 14.35 5.30 -9.22
N LEU A 24 13.03 5.42 -9.19
CA LEU A 24 12.16 4.47 -9.86
C LEU A 24 12.28 4.59 -11.37
N LYS A 25 12.58 3.48 -12.02
CA LYS A 25 12.61 3.38 -13.47
C LYS A 25 11.23 3.03 -14.02
N LYS A 26 11.07 3.22 -15.32
CA LYS A 26 9.89 2.84 -16.08
C LYS A 26 9.57 1.34 -15.91
N ILE A 27 8.29 1.04 -15.72
CA ILE A 27 7.75 -0.31 -15.83
C ILE A 27 7.11 -0.47 -17.22
N ASP A 28 7.71 -1.32 -18.04
CA ASP A 28 7.25 -1.52 -19.40
C ASP A 28 5.84 -2.13 -19.45
N GLY A 29 4.94 -1.54 -20.24
CA GLY A 29 3.55 -1.96 -20.34
C GLY A 29 2.59 -1.31 -19.34
N LEU A 30 3.08 -0.41 -18.48
CA LEU A 30 2.29 0.47 -17.64
C LEU A 30 2.24 1.87 -18.27
N GLU A 31 1.07 2.47 -18.34
CA GLU A 31 0.84 3.89 -18.59
C GLU A 31 0.17 4.49 -17.35
N MET A 32 0.51 5.72 -17.02
CA MET A 32 -0.03 6.39 -15.83
C MET A 32 -0.45 7.82 -16.15
N SER A 33 -1.45 8.30 -15.41
CA SER A 33 -1.83 9.71 -15.41
C SER A 33 -2.51 10.10 -14.11
N SER A 34 -2.45 11.38 -13.78
CA SER A 34 -3.21 11.97 -12.68
C SER A 34 -3.74 13.35 -13.07
N ILE A 35 -4.82 13.75 -12.42
CA ILE A 35 -5.49 15.02 -12.65
C ILE A 35 -6.16 15.51 -11.37
N SER A 36 -6.32 16.82 -11.23
CA SER A 36 -7.26 17.39 -10.29
C SER A 36 -8.66 17.33 -10.89
N ALA A 37 -9.60 16.66 -10.22
CA ALA A 37 -11.03 16.73 -10.46
C ALA A 37 -11.68 17.71 -9.47
N ASP A 38 -10.88 18.56 -8.84
CA ASP A 38 -11.29 19.58 -7.88
C ASP A 38 -12.07 19.02 -6.68
N LEU A 39 -11.65 17.85 -6.19
CA LEU A 39 -12.24 17.24 -5.01
C LEU A 39 -11.83 17.96 -3.73
N TYR A 40 -10.62 18.57 -3.71
CA TYR A 40 -10.08 19.32 -2.58
C TYR A 40 -10.14 20.84 -2.71
N ASN A 41 -10.56 21.38 -3.85
CA ASN A 41 -10.60 22.82 -4.16
C ASN A 41 -9.23 23.53 -3.97
N ASP A 42 -8.11 22.82 -4.10
CA ASP A 42 -6.75 23.37 -3.95
C ASP A 42 -5.85 23.10 -5.18
N GLY A 43 -6.42 22.52 -6.24
CA GLY A 43 -5.74 22.25 -7.52
C GLY A 43 -4.75 21.08 -7.50
N ARG A 44 -4.63 20.32 -6.38
CA ARG A 44 -3.82 19.12 -6.36
C ARG A 44 -4.47 18.01 -7.17
N ASP A 45 -3.65 17.13 -7.74
CA ASP A 45 -4.16 15.91 -8.36
C ASP A 45 -4.82 15.02 -7.30
N ASP A 46 -6.04 14.56 -7.56
CA ASP A 46 -6.88 13.79 -6.64
C ASP A 46 -7.53 12.57 -7.29
N VAL A 47 -7.32 12.39 -8.61
CA VAL A 47 -7.68 11.20 -9.38
C VAL A 47 -6.45 10.69 -10.12
N ALA A 48 -6.18 9.39 -10.00
CA ALA A 48 -5.07 8.71 -10.66
C ALA A 48 -5.56 7.52 -11.48
N LEU A 49 -4.96 7.31 -12.65
CA LEU A 49 -5.24 6.18 -13.54
C LEU A 49 -3.93 5.43 -13.83
N PHE A 50 -3.93 4.12 -13.55
CA PHE A 50 -2.90 3.17 -13.98
C PHE A 50 -3.50 2.29 -15.06
N TYR A 51 -2.92 2.33 -16.26
CA TYR A 51 -3.47 1.68 -17.45
C TYR A 51 -2.49 0.68 -18.06
N PHE A 52 -3.01 -0.46 -18.51
CA PHE A 52 -2.26 -1.57 -19.09
C PHE A 52 -2.88 -1.90 -20.46
N SER A 53 -2.38 -1.30 -21.54
CA SER A 53 -2.95 -1.44 -22.89
C SER A 53 -3.04 -2.90 -23.34
N LYS A 54 -2.05 -3.73 -22.96
CA LYS A 54 -2.04 -5.17 -23.22
C LYS A 54 -2.63 -6.02 -22.10
N GLY A 55 -3.18 -5.36 -21.07
CA GLY A 55 -3.64 -5.98 -19.84
C GLY A 55 -2.50 -6.47 -18.93
N ALA A 56 -2.79 -6.57 -17.65
CA ALA A 56 -1.88 -7.08 -16.62
C ALA A 56 -2.52 -8.24 -15.85
N ASN A 57 -1.72 -9.28 -15.56
CA ASN A 57 -2.10 -10.22 -14.50
C ASN A 57 -2.05 -9.48 -13.17
N TYR A 58 -2.93 -9.80 -12.24
CA TYR A 58 -2.96 -9.11 -10.95
C TYR A 58 -3.39 -10.02 -9.81
N ALA A 59 -3.05 -9.58 -8.62
CA ALA A 59 -3.59 -10.11 -7.37
C ALA A 59 -3.83 -8.95 -6.41
N THR A 60 -4.90 -9.04 -5.64
CA THR A 60 -5.28 -8.02 -4.65
C THR A 60 -5.65 -8.68 -3.34
N LEU A 61 -5.30 -7.99 -2.25
CA LEU A 61 -5.75 -8.25 -0.90
C LEU A 61 -6.51 -7.00 -0.41
N TYR A 62 -7.61 -7.23 0.27
CA TYR A 62 -8.49 -6.17 0.81
C TYR A 62 -8.53 -6.21 2.32
N THR A 63 -9.06 -5.14 2.93
CA THR A 63 -9.37 -5.08 4.36
C THR A 63 -10.24 -6.25 4.80
N SER A 64 -10.08 -6.65 6.04
CA SER A 64 -10.98 -7.60 6.71
C SER A 64 -12.08 -6.91 7.55
N ASN A 65 -12.22 -5.57 7.44
CA ASN A 65 -13.31 -4.84 8.08
C ASN A 65 -14.66 -5.35 7.57
N SER A 66 -15.64 -5.47 8.45
CA SER A 66 -17.00 -5.91 8.11
C SER A 66 -17.79 -4.86 7.33
N ILE A 67 -17.40 -3.58 7.44
CA ILE A 67 -17.94 -2.47 6.65
C ILE A 67 -16.87 -2.11 5.61
N THR A 68 -17.17 -2.29 4.34
CA THR A 68 -16.22 -2.04 3.25
C THR A 68 -16.71 -0.98 2.29
N SER A 69 -15.75 -0.33 1.62
CA SER A 69 -16.04 0.55 0.49
C SER A 69 -16.71 -0.20 -0.66
N GLU A 70 -17.57 0.48 -1.40
CA GLU A 70 -18.32 -0.08 -2.53
C GLU A 70 -17.44 -0.61 -3.67
N PHE A 71 -16.18 -0.14 -3.79
CA PHE A 71 -15.27 -0.67 -4.81
C PHE A 71 -14.80 -2.11 -4.49
N ILE A 72 -14.82 -2.56 -3.23
CA ILE A 72 -14.35 -3.90 -2.86
C ILE A 72 -15.25 -5.00 -3.41
N PRO A 73 -16.59 -4.98 -3.21
CA PRO A 73 -17.48 -5.92 -3.86
C PRO A 73 -17.45 -5.80 -5.40
N TRP A 74 -17.31 -4.58 -5.96
CA TRP A 74 -17.14 -4.40 -7.39
C TRP A 74 -15.93 -5.16 -7.93
N ASN A 75 -14.75 -4.91 -7.37
CA ASN A 75 -13.49 -5.53 -7.79
C ASN A 75 -13.51 -7.06 -7.59
N SER A 76 -14.15 -7.53 -6.50
CA SER A 76 -14.25 -8.96 -6.18
C SER A 76 -15.14 -9.71 -7.16
N ASN A 77 -16.18 -9.07 -7.69
CA ASN A 77 -17.08 -9.63 -8.69
C ASN A 77 -16.47 -9.61 -10.12
N SER A 78 -15.38 -8.90 -10.31
CA SER A 78 -14.61 -8.91 -11.54
C SER A 78 -13.70 -10.15 -11.56
N HIS A 79 -14.25 -11.32 -11.91
CA HIS A 79 -13.54 -12.61 -11.92
C HIS A 79 -12.48 -12.76 -13.01
N LYS A 80 -11.93 -11.68 -13.55
CA LYS A 80 -10.91 -11.76 -14.58
C LYS A 80 -9.52 -11.95 -13.98
N LYS A 81 -8.72 -12.79 -14.62
CA LYS A 81 -7.30 -12.97 -14.31
C LYS A 81 -6.44 -11.81 -14.84
N VAL A 82 -6.97 -11.01 -15.75
CA VAL A 82 -6.29 -9.90 -16.45
C VAL A 82 -7.17 -8.68 -16.42
N ILE A 83 -6.59 -7.52 -16.04
CA ILE A 83 -7.25 -6.23 -16.07
C ILE A 83 -6.52 -5.26 -16.99
N LYS A 84 -7.19 -4.17 -17.38
CA LYS A 84 -6.61 -3.11 -18.19
C LYS A 84 -6.47 -1.77 -17.47
N GLY A 85 -7.20 -1.54 -16.37
CA GLY A 85 -7.10 -0.26 -15.67
C GLY A 85 -7.45 -0.32 -14.19
N LEU A 86 -6.78 0.55 -13.43
CA LEU A 86 -7.09 0.88 -12.04
C LEU A 86 -7.31 2.39 -11.95
N LEU A 87 -8.52 2.80 -11.58
CA LEU A 87 -8.86 4.18 -11.26
C LEU A 87 -8.87 4.37 -9.75
N VAL A 88 -8.17 5.39 -9.27
CA VAL A 88 -8.06 5.73 -7.85
C VAL A 88 -8.56 7.15 -7.64
N ASN A 89 -9.45 7.37 -6.68
CA ASN A 89 -9.79 8.72 -6.20
C ASN A 89 -9.46 8.90 -4.74
N THR A 90 -9.18 10.15 -4.38
CA THR A 90 -8.99 10.58 -2.99
C THR A 90 -10.15 11.46 -2.51
N LYS A 91 -10.06 12.02 -1.31
CA LYS A 91 -11.05 12.86 -0.64
C LYS A 91 -12.30 12.11 -0.16
N ASN A 92 -12.83 11.16 -0.90
CA ASN A 92 -14.04 10.40 -0.58
C ASN A 92 -13.75 8.90 -0.59
N ALA A 93 -14.11 8.22 0.49
CA ALA A 93 -13.87 6.78 0.68
C ALA A 93 -14.81 5.89 -0.13
N ASN A 94 -15.93 6.41 -0.60
CA ASN A 94 -17.04 5.64 -1.16
C ASN A 94 -17.47 4.50 -0.24
N THR A 95 -17.56 4.80 1.06
CA THR A 95 -17.96 3.88 2.12
C THR A 95 -19.15 4.45 2.86
N PHE A 96 -20.12 3.61 3.14
CA PHE A 96 -21.38 4.01 3.78
C PHE A 96 -22.15 5.07 2.97
N THR A 97 -22.11 4.94 1.65
CA THR A 97 -22.72 5.84 0.66
C THR A 97 -24.03 5.28 0.09
N GLY A 98 -24.47 4.13 0.60
CA GLY A 98 -25.71 3.48 0.18
C GLY A 98 -25.73 3.11 -1.31
N LYS A 99 -26.89 3.17 -1.94
CA LYS A 99 -27.09 2.78 -3.34
C LYS A 99 -26.30 3.69 -4.30
N GLN A 100 -26.20 4.98 -3.98
CA GLN A 100 -25.52 5.98 -4.80
C GLN A 100 -24.04 5.64 -5.02
N GLY A 101 -23.31 5.19 -3.99
CA GLY A 101 -21.90 4.82 -4.10
C GLY A 101 -21.64 3.67 -5.08
N LYS A 102 -22.52 2.66 -5.09
CA LYS A 102 -22.43 1.54 -6.04
C LYS A 102 -22.76 1.96 -7.47
N GLU A 103 -23.83 2.73 -7.67
CA GLU A 103 -24.22 3.25 -8.98
C GLU A 103 -23.15 4.17 -9.57
N SER A 104 -22.45 4.92 -8.72
CA SER A 104 -21.34 5.78 -9.10
C SER A 104 -20.19 5.01 -9.74
N ILE A 105 -19.83 3.84 -9.19
CA ILE A 105 -18.79 3.00 -9.79
C ILE A 105 -19.23 2.48 -11.15
N ASP A 106 -20.49 2.06 -11.29
CA ASP A 106 -21.05 1.62 -12.58
C ASP A 106 -20.96 2.73 -13.64
N ILE A 107 -21.28 3.98 -13.27
CA ILE A 107 -21.18 5.16 -14.14
C ILE A 107 -19.72 5.39 -14.58
N LEU A 108 -18.79 5.43 -13.62
CA LEU A 108 -17.38 5.65 -13.92
C LEU A 108 -16.82 4.51 -14.80
N ALA A 109 -17.16 3.27 -14.50
CA ALA A 109 -16.69 2.10 -15.24
C ALA A 109 -17.15 2.11 -16.69
N LYS A 110 -18.41 2.42 -16.95
CA LYS A 110 -18.98 2.54 -18.32
C LYS A 110 -18.31 3.66 -19.10
N ASN A 111 -18.16 4.84 -18.49
CA ASN A 111 -17.54 5.99 -19.16
C ASN A 111 -16.06 5.76 -19.45
N LEU A 112 -15.29 5.31 -18.45
CA LEU A 112 -13.86 5.07 -18.61
C LEU A 112 -13.58 3.95 -19.63
N SER A 113 -14.36 2.87 -19.59
CA SER A 113 -14.30 1.78 -20.58
C SER A 113 -14.48 2.29 -22.01
N ARG A 114 -15.48 3.15 -22.24
CA ARG A 114 -15.76 3.76 -23.57
C ARG A 114 -14.59 4.67 -24.01
N ILE A 115 -14.11 5.55 -23.14
CA ILE A 115 -13.02 6.49 -23.46
C ILE A 115 -11.72 5.74 -23.79
N LEU A 116 -11.36 4.73 -22.98
CA LEU A 116 -10.18 3.89 -23.23
C LEU A 116 -10.30 3.08 -24.53
N THR A 117 -11.50 2.58 -24.89
CA THR A 117 -11.73 1.91 -26.16
C THR A 117 -11.49 2.85 -27.33
N ILE A 118 -11.95 4.11 -27.26
CA ILE A 118 -11.70 5.13 -28.28
C ILE A 118 -10.19 5.42 -28.40
N LYS A 119 -9.47 5.53 -27.27
CA LYS A 119 -8.00 5.70 -27.28
C LYS A 119 -7.31 4.55 -28.00
N GLU A 120 -7.67 3.31 -27.70
CA GLU A 120 -7.08 2.12 -28.34
C GLU A 120 -7.38 2.08 -29.85
N SER A 121 -8.58 2.48 -30.26
CA SER A 121 -8.97 2.53 -31.67
C SER A 121 -8.16 3.55 -32.49
N LYS A 122 -7.80 4.67 -31.89
CA LYS A 122 -6.96 5.70 -32.54
C LYS A 122 -5.50 5.23 -32.73
N ASN A 123 -5.01 4.35 -31.85
CA ASN A 123 -3.61 3.90 -31.84
C ASN A 123 -3.35 2.70 -32.80
N LYS A 124 -4.39 2.07 -33.35
CA LYS A 124 -4.26 0.90 -34.22
C LYS A 124 -5.03 1.09 -35.53
N LYS A 125 -4.34 0.92 -36.66
CA LYS A 125 -4.98 0.69 -37.97
C LYS A 125 -5.44 -0.79 -38.00
N GLY A 126 -6.70 -1.04 -37.68
CA GLY A 126 -7.27 -2.40 -37.64
C GLY A 126 -7.83 -2.74 -36.22
N THR A 127 -8.46 -3.88 -36.06
CA THR A 127 -9.25 -4.33 -34.89
C THR A 127 -8.92 -3.68 -33.56
N SER A 128 -9.82 -2.85 -33.04
CA SER A 128 -9.69 -2.18 -31.75
C SER A 128 -9.83 -3.20 -30.63
N ASP A 129 -8.86 -3.24 -29.71
CA ASP A 129 -8.99 -3.97 -28.46
C ASP A 129 -10.03 -3.26 -27.57
N ILE A 130 -11.25 -3.76 -27.55
CA ILE A 130 -12.32 -3.21 -26.71
C ILE A 130 -11.92 -3.34 -25.24
N VAL A 131 -11.92 -2.23 -24.52
CA VAL A 131 -11.79 -2.22 -23.06
C VAL A 131 -13.18 -2.46 -22.47
N LYS A 132 -13.37 -3.58 -21.79
CA LYS A 132 -14.66 -3.93 -21.18
C LYS A 132 -14.76 -3.32 -19.78
N VAL A 133 -15.95 -3.04 -19.32
CA VAL A 133 -16.23 -2.58 -17.95
C VAL A 133 -15.55 -3.49 -16.91
N LYS A 134 -15.58 -4.81 -17.12
CA LYS A 134 -14.95 -5.81 -16.24
C LYS A 134 -13.41 -5.83 -16.31
N ASP A 135 -12.79 -5.08 -17.20
CA ASP A 135 -11.32 -4.96 -17.29
C ASP A 135 -10.78 -3.84 -16.38
N LEU A 136 -11.68 -3.17 -15.65
CA LEU A 136 -11.37 -2.05 -14.77
C LEU A 136 -11.59 -2.43 -13.31
N ILE A 137 -10.73 -1.95 -12.45
CA ILE A 137 -10.87 -1.99 -10.99
C ILE A 137 -10.71 -0.59 -10.40
N PHE A 138 -11.20 -0.41 -9.19
CA PHE A 138 -11.30 0.90 -8.54
C PHE A 138 -10.67 0.84 -7.15
N ALA A 139 -10.24 2.01 -6.67
CA ALA A 139 -9.86 2.24 -5.28
C ALA A 139 -10.27 3.67 -4.89
N SER A 140 -10.79 3.82 -3.69
CA SER A 140 -11.20 5.11 -3.13
C SER A 140 -10.60 5.28 -1.74
N THR A 141 -10.32 6.51 -1.35
CA THR A 141 -9.84 6.83 0.00
C THR A 141 -10.23 8.26 0.39
N GLY A 142 -10.53 8.49 1.66
CA GLY A 142 -10.93 9.80 2.19
C GLY A 142 -12.05 9.69 3.21
N VAL A 143 -12.96 10.64 3.20
CA VAL A 143 -14.06 10.75 4.16
C VAL A 143 -15.10 9.65 3.94
N ILE A 144 -15.57 9.06 5.04
CA ILE A 144 -16.62 8.05 5.09
C ILE A 144 -17.98 8.73 5.27
N GLY A 145 -19.02 8.25 4.59
CA GLY A 145 -20.41 8.71 4.77
C GLY A 145 -20.78 9.98 3.98
N GLU A 146 -19.85 10.54 3.20
CA GLU A 146 -20.15 11.62 2.27
C GLU A 146 -20.61 11.08 0.92
N GLU A 147 -21.50 11.80 0.23
CA GLU A 147 -21.94 11.47 -1.11
C GLU A 147 -20.76 11.39 -2.07
N PHE A 148 -20.71 10.34 -2.88
CA PHE A 148 -19.59 10.13 -3.80
C PHE A 148 -19.65 11.12 -4.99
N PRO A 149 -18.57 11.88 -5.25
CA PRO A 149 -18.58 12.99 -6.23
C PRO A 149 -18.42 12.48 -7.67
N VAL A 150 -19.32 11.62 -8.13
CA VAL A 150 -19.21 10.89 -9.40
C VAL A 150 -19.12 11.82 -10.60
N GLU A 151 -19.88 12.92 -10.63
CA GLU A 151 -19.92 13.83 -11.76
C GLU A 151 -18.60 14.58 -11.94
N LYS A 152 -18.03 15.10 -10.85
CA LYS A 152 -16.70 15.75 -10.88
C LYS A 152 -15.63 14.83 -11.48
N ILE A 153 -15.61 13.55 -11.06
CA ILE A 153 -14.65 12.58 -11.60
C ILE A 153 -14.95 12.27 -13.05
N ARG A 154 -16.23 12.05 -13.39
CA ARG A 154 -16.68 11.67 -14.75
C ARG A 154 -16.28 12.71 -15.80
N GLU A 155 -16.46 13.99 -15.51
CA GLU A 155 -16.13 15.10 -16.41
C GLU A 155 -14.64 15.16 -16.74
N HIS A 156 -13.78 14.69 -15.84
CA HIS A 156 -12.32 14.71 -16.01
C HIS A 156 -11.74 13.43 -16.65
N LEU A 157 -12.53 12.36 -16.86
CA LEU A 157 -12.03 11.08 -17.36
C LEU A 157 -11.38 11.19 -18.74
N SER A 158 -11.92 12.01 -19.67
CA SER A 158 -11.33 12.18 -20.99
C SER A 158 -9.94 12.79 -20.90
N SER A 159 -9.83 13.91 -20.18
CA SER A 159 -8.55 14.58 -19.96
C SER A 159 -7.54 13.70 -19.22
N LEU A 160 -8.00 12.87 -18.27
CA LEU A 160 -7.16 11.91 -17.56
C LEU A 160 -6.60 10.85 -18.52
N VAL A 161 -7.42 10.31 -19.43
CA VAL A 161 -6.99 9.32 -20.43
C VAL A 161 -6.05 9.96 -21.48
N ASP A 162 -6.29 11.19 -21.91
CA ASP A 162 -5.41 11.90 -22.85
C ASP A 162 -4.02 12.21 -22.27
N ARG A 163 -3.92 12.30 -20.94
CA ARG A 163 -2.66 12.51 -20.21
C ARG A 163 -1.89 11.24 -19.93
N LEU A 164 -2.39 10.06 -20.27
CA LEU A 164 -1.66 8.80 -20.07
C LEU A 164 -0.27 8.83 -20.73
N ARG A 165 0.76 8.49 -19.98
CA ARG A 165 2.16 8.45 -20.44
C ARG A 165 2.75 7.07 -20.18
N PRO A 166 3.41 6.47 -21.19
CA PRO A 166 4.15 5.22 -21.03
C PRO A 166 5.55 5.44 -20.47
N GLU A 167 6.07 6.67 -20.55
CA GLU A 167 7.38 7.04 -20.05
C GLU A 167 7.24 7.69 -18.67
N HIS A 168 7.91 7.10 -17.68
CA HIS A 168 7.91 7.60 -16.32
C HIS A 168 9.32 7.59 -15.74
N ASN A 169 9.64 8.68 -15.09
CA ASN A 169 10.84 8.87 -14.29
C ASN A 169 10.47 9.04 -12.81
N LYS A 170 11.48 9.23 -11.96
CA LYS A 170 11.31 9.46 -10.52
C LYS A 170 10.27 10.56 -10.21
N MET A 171 10.28 11.68 -10.93
CA MET A 171 9.36 12.79 -10.69
C MET A 171 7.90 12.40 -11.01
N TYR A 172 7.72 11.61 -12.06
CA TYR A 172 6.39 11.14 -12.44
C TYR A 172 5.83 10.15 -11.42
N TRP A 173 6.66 9.25 -10.89
CA TRP A 173 6.29 8.36 -9.79
C TRP A 173 5.91 9.12 -8.52
N ILE A 174 6.66 10.19 -8.16
CA ILE A 174 6.32 11.08 -7.04
C ILE A 174 4.95 11.72 -7.28
N LYS A 175 4.69 12.23 -8.49
CA LYS A 175 3.40 12.81 -8.85
C LYS A 175 2.25 11.81 -8.66
N MET A 176 2.40 10.59 -9.16
CA MET A 176 1.39 9.55 -9.02
C MET A 176 1.15 9.13 -7.56
N ALA A 177 2.22 8.99 -6.78
CA ALA A 177 2.11 8.69 -5.35
C ALA A 177 1.45 9.85 -4.57
N SER A 178 1.69 11.11 -4.99
CA SER A 178 1.04 12.29 -4.38
C SER A 178 -0.46 12.33 -4.67
N ALA A 179 -0.87 11.92 -5.87
CA ALA A 179 -2.28 11.96 -6.30
C ALA A 179 -3.19 10.98 -5.53
N ILE A 180 -2.61 9.99 -4.84
CA ILE A 180 -3.35 9.03 -4.01
C ILE A 180 -3.29 9.34 -2.49
N MET A 181 -2.63 10.43 -2.09
CA MET A 181 -2.48 10.84 -0.69
C MET A 181 -3.76 11.50 -0.15
N THR A 182 -3.96 11.39 1.17
CA THR A 182 -5.01 12.10 1.91
C THR A 182 -4.40 12.98 2.99
N THR A 183 -4.15 12.45 4.17
CA THR A 183 -3.49 13.11 5.32
C THR A 183 -1.99 12.90 5.35
N ASP A 184 -1.48 12.11 4.42
CA ASP A 184 -0.05 11.86 4.25
C ASP A 184 0.74 13.16 4.11
N THR A 185 1.91 13.25 4.74
CA THR A 185 2.80 14.40 4.62
C THR A 185 3.84 14.23 3.53
N ARG A 186 4.02 12.99 3.03
CA ARG A 186 5.01 12.65 2.00
C ARG A 186 4.55 11.48 1.12
N PRO A 187 4.81 11.52 -0.21
CA PRO A 187 4.62 10.38 -1.10
C PRO A 187 5.48 9.18 -0.68
N LYS A 188 4.95 7.98 -0.82
CA LYS A 188 5.64 6.74 -0.45
C LYS A 188 5.94 5.91 -1.69
N LEU A 189 7.22 5.63 -1.90
CA LEU A 189 7.76 5.00 -3.10
C LEU A 189 8.79 3.95 -2.72
N ALA A 190 8.77 2.79 -3.38
CA ALA A 190 9.80 1.77 -3.22
C ALA A 190 10.09 1.10 -4.56
N TYR A 191 11.35 0.65 -4.74
CA TYR A 191 11.80 0.09 -5.99
C TYR A 191 12.89 -0.96 -5.78
N GLU A 192 12.82 -2.04 -6.55
CA GLU A 192 13.83 -3.10 -6.59
C GLU A 192 14.05 -3.55 -8.03
N GLU A 193 15.27 -4.00 -8.33
CA GLU A 193 15.68 -4.60 -9.60
C GLU A 193 16.26 -6.00 -9.37
N ILE A 194 15.99 -6.90 -10.31
CA ILE A 194 16.51 -8.25 -10.31
C ILE A 194 17.08 -8.54 -11.69
N ILE A 195 18.36 -8.82 -11.77
CA ILE A 195 19.01 -9.29 -13.00
C ILE A 195 18.78 -10.79 -13.12
N LEU A 196 18.24 -11.22 -14.26
CA LEU A 196 17.96 -12.61 -14.58
C LEU A 196 18.44 -12.93 -16.00
N GLY A 197 19.67 -13.44 -16.12
CA GLY A 197 20.36 -13.51 -17.40
C GLY A 197 20.56 -12.09 -17.95
N ASP A 198 20.14 -11.86 -19.20
CA ASP A 198 20.17 -10.56 -19.86
C ASP A 198 18.95 -9.67 -19.57
N GLU A 199 17.98 -10.18 -18.80
CA GLU A 199 16.73 -9.49 -18.53
C GLU A 199 16.76 -8.75 -17.19
N LEU A 200 16.21 -7.53 -17.18
CA LEU A 200 16.06 -6.71 -15.99
C LEU A 200 14.61 -6.71 -15.52
N ILE A 201 14.32 -7.47 -14.48
CA ILE A 201 13.03 -7.46 -13.80
C ILE A 201 12.99 -6.27 -12.85
N LYS A 202 11.92 -5.49 -12.93
CA LYS A 202 11.68 -4.30 -12.12
C LYS A 202 10.45 -4.50 -11.25
N ILE A 203 10.53 -4.04 -10.00
CA ILE A 203 9.39 -4.01 -9.07
C ILE A 203 9.33 -2.59 -8.52
N ALA A 204 8.25 -1.86 -8.84
CA ALA A 204 7.99 -0.51 -8.37
C ALA A 204 6.71 -0.50 -7.54
N GLY A 205 6.72 0.20 -6.41
CA GLY A 205 5.55 0.33 -5.56
C GLY A 205 5.28 1.77 -5.16
N VAL A 206 4.00 2.12 -5.08
CA VAL A 206 3.50 3.35 -4.47
C VAL A 206 2.55 2.99 -3.34
N ALA A 207 2.52 3.80 -2.29
CA ALA A 207 1.57 3.63 -1.20
C ALA A 207 1.12 4.97 -0.62
N LYS A 208 -0.04 4.95 0.05
CA LYS A 208 -0.53 6.03 0.89
C LYS A 208 -1.03 5.45 2.22
N GLY A 209 -1.00 6.28 3.23
CA GLY A 209 -1.49 6.02 4.58
C GLY A 209 -0.63 6.72 5.63
N SER A 210 -1.27 7.32 6.62
CA SER A 210 -0.63 7.95 7.79
C SER A 210 -1.47 7.79 9.06
N GLY A 211 -2.79 7.76 8.97
CA GLY A 211 -3.73 7.45 10.05
C GLY A 211 -4.65 6.29 9.69
N MET A 212 -5.38 5.78 10.68
CA MET A 212 -6.25 4.60 10.60
C MET A 212 -5.44 3.36 10.16
N ILE A 213 -4.26 3.15 10.75
CA ILE A 213 -3.32 2.08 10.42
C ILE A 213 -3.28 1.04 11.53
N ALA A 214 -3.83 -0.15 11.26
CA ALA A 214 -3.79 -1.31 12.15
C ALA A 214 -3.49 -2.60 11.37
N PRO A 215 -3.17 -3.73 12.04
CA PRO A 215 -2.91 -4.99 11.34
C PRO A 215 -4.14 -5.53 10.59
N ASN A 216 -3.94 -6.43 9.65
CA ASN A 216 -4.93 -7.07 8.78
C ASN A 216 -5.43 -6.18 7.63
N LEU A 217 -4.50 -5.48 6.99
CA LEU A 217 -4.74 -4.52 5.93
C LEU A 217 -5.68 -3.40 6.45
N ALA A 218 -5.07 -2.35 7.01
CA ALA A 218 -5.81 -1.21 7.54
C ALA A 218 -5.27 0.10 6.95
N THR A 219 -6.17 0.92 6.43
CA THR A 219 -6.11 2.25 5.81
C THR A 219 -4.89 2.55 4.96
N MET A 220 -4.61 1.64 4.07
CA MET A 220 -3.58 1.90 3.08
C MET A 220 -4.06 1.49 1.69
N LEU A 221 -3.68 2.28 0.73
CA LEU A 221 -3.65 1.85 -0.65
C LEU A 221 -2.19 1.62 -1.03
N SER A 222 -1.89 0.45 -1.57
CA SER A 222 -0.58 0.15 -2.12
C SER A 222 -0.71 -0.56 -3.45
N PHE A 223 -0.04 -0.01 -4.45
CA PHE A 223 -0.04 -0.54 -5.81
C PHE A 223 1.40 -0.84 -6.21
N ILE A 224 1.64 -2.11 -6.53
CA ILE A 224 2.95 -2.65 -6.88
C ILE A 224 2.91 -3.11 -8.33
N PHE A 225 3.90 -2.76 -9.10
CA PHE A 225 3.99 -3.03 -10.54
C PHE A 225 5.27 -3.76 -10.86
N THR A 226 5.19 -4.74 -11.75
CA THR A 226 6.36 -5.46 -12.28
C THR A 226 6.21 -5.71 -13.78
N ASN A 227 7.34 -5.69 -14.49
CA ASN A 227 7.41 -6.09 -15.89
C ASN A 227 7.53 -7.62 -16.09
N ALA A 228 7.74 -8.40 -15.02
CA ALA A 228 7.78 -9.86 -15.08
C ALA A 228 6.43 -10.46 -15.48
N ASP A 229 6.43 -11.55 -16.24
CA ASP A 229 5.24 -12.34 -16.57
C ASP A 229 5.00 -13.40 -15.50
N ILE A 230 4.12 -13.09 -14.55
CA ILE A 230 3.73 -13.98 -13.45
C ILE A 230 2.22 -14.15 -13.47
N ASN A 231 1.73 -15.38 -13.38
CA ASN A 231 0.29 -15.63 -13.34
C ASN A 231 -0.37 -15.17 -12.02
N SER A 232 -1.66 -14.86 -12.07
CA SER A 232 -2.40 -14.28 -10.94
C SER A 232 -2.43 -15.15 -9.69
N ASN A 233 -2.41 -16.50 -9.82
CA ASN A 233 -2.42 -17.40 -8.66
C ASN A 233 -1.09 -17.33 -7.90
N LEU A 234 0.03 -17.35 -8.64
CA LEU A 234 1.35 -17.20 -8.04
C LEU A 234 1.54 -15.80 -7.46
N LEU A 235 1.11 -14.74 -8.17
CA LEU A 235 1.10 -13.37 -7.65
C LEU A 235 0.33 -13.28 -6.31
N LYS A 236 -0.84 -13.93 -6.20
CA LYS A 236 -1.63 -13.94 -4.97
C LYS A 236 -0.88 -14.60 -3.81
N THR A 237 -0.18 -15.69 -4.07
CA THR A 237 0.63 -16.39 -3.06
C THR A 237 1.80 -15.53 -2.60
N LEU A 238 2.54 -14.94 -3.56
CA LEU A 238 3.67 -14.05 -3.29
C LEU A 238 3.25 -12.80 -2.51
N LEU A 239 2.15 -12.17 -2.93
CA LEU A 239 1.61 -11.00 -2.26
C LEU A 239 1.21 -11.29 -0.82
N LYS A 240 0.50 -12.40 -0.56
CA LYS A 240 0.13 -12.81 0.81
C LYS A 240 1.37 -12.96 1.71
N ARG A 241 2.44 -13.58 1.19
CA ARG A 241 3.68 -13.76 1.94
C ARG A 241 4.43 -12.45 2.17
N ALA A 242 4.45 -11.56 1.19
CA ALA A 242 5.09 -10.26 1.31
C ALA A 242 4.36 -9.35 2.32
N VAL A 243 3.03 -9.34 2.27
CA VAL A 243 2.16 -8.52 3.15
C VAL A 243 2.21 -8.99 4.59
N ALA A 244 2.37 -10.29 4.86
CA ALA A 244 2.34 -10.86 6.22
C ALA A 244 3.36 -10.22 7.18
N ASN A 245 4.56 -9.91 6.68
CA ASN A 245 5.68 -9.35 7.44
C ASN A 245 5.99 -7.89 7.09
N SER A 246 5.09 -7.21 6.38
CA SER A 246 5.21 -5.80 6.04
C SER A 246 3.97 -5.03 6.47
N PHE A 247 3.00 -4.85 5.59
CA PHE A 247 1.76 -4.11 5.88
C PHE A 247 0.92 -4.71 7.02
N ASN A 248 0.93 -6.03 7.16
CA ASN A 248 0.27 -6.71 8.29
C ASN A 248 1.12 -6.77 9.57
N ALA A 249 2.28 -6.14 9.59
CA ALA A 249 3.17 -6.06 10.75
C ALA A 249 3.40 -4.62 11.23
N ILE A 250 2.56 -3.70 10.82
CA ILE A 250 2.60 -2.28 11.23
C ILE A 250 1.31 -1.85 11.91
N THR A 251 1.40 -0.82 12.74
CA THR A 251 0.27 -0.10 13.33
C THR A 251 0.67 1.34 13.65
N VAL A 252 -0.27 2.27 13.58
CA VAL A 252 -0.12 3.66 14.02
C VAL A 252 -1.06 3.94 15.19
N ASP A 253 -2.34 3.70 15.01
CA ASP A 253 -3.43 4.09 15.93
C ASP A 253 -4.35 2.94 16.35
N SER A 254 -4.09 1.71 15.87
CA SER A 254 -4.90 0.51 16.07
C SER A 254 -6.27 0.50 15.39
N ASP A 255 -6.60 1.49 14.56
CA ASP A 255 -7.87 1.57 13.87
C ASP A 255 -7.82 0.94 12.48
N GLN A 256 -8.82 0.07 12.20
CA GLN A 256 -8.90 -0.66 10.93
C GLN A 256 -9.79 0.05 9.92
N SER A 257 -9.25 0.31 8.73
CA SER A 257 -9.98 0.97 7.64
C SER A 257 -11.00 0.09 6.94
N THR A 258 -11.92 0.78 6.28
CA THR A 258 -12.94 0.21 5.39
C THR A 258 -12.46 0.04 3.94
N ASN A 259 -11.26 0.57 3.57
CA ASN A 259 -10.87 0.81 2.18
C ASN A 259 -9.56 0.14 1.75
N ASP A 260 -8.90 -0.61 2.62
CA ASP A 260 -7.57 -1.11 2.32
C ASP A 260 -7.51 -1.98 1.08
N MET A 261 -6.49 -1.72 0.29
CA MET A 261 -6.19 -2.47 -0.91
C MET A 261 -4.69 -2.54 -1.16
N VAL A 262 -4.13 -3.73 -1.17
CA VAL A 262 -2.78 -3.99 -1.65
C VAL A 262 -2.87 -4.81 -2.92
N SER A 263 -2.37 -4.27 -4.03
CA SER A 263 -2.42 -4.93 -5.33
C SER A 263 -1.04 -5.03 -5.96
N ILE A 264 -0.80 -6.14 -6.63
CA ILE A 264 0.36 -6.33 -7.51
C ILE A 264 -0.11 -6.57 -8.94
N PHE A 265 0.55 -5.89 -9.89
CA PHE A 265 0.25 -5.95 -11.32
C PHE A 265 1.49 -6.40 -12.09
N SER A 266 1.34 -7.46 -12.87
CA SER A 266 2.36 -8.02 -13.76
C SER A 266 2.01 -7.63 -15.19
N THR A 267 2.83 -6.78 -15.83
CA THR A 267 2.57 -6.31 -17.20
C THR A 267 2.97 -7.32 -18.29
N ARG A 268 3.50 -8.47 -17.90
CA ARG A 268 3.82 -9.63 -18.78
C ARG A 268 4.82 -9.30 -19.88
N LYS A 269 5.78 -8.41 -19.63
CA LYS A 269 6.79 -8.04 -20.64
C LYS A 269 7.98 -8.98 -20.68
N ILE A 270 8.45 -9.42 -19.50
CA ILE A 270 9.60 -10.28 -19.37
C ILE A 270 9.15 -11.67 -18.94
N LYS A 271 9.38 -12.64 -19.80
CA LYS A 271 9.08 -14.06 -19.52
C LYS A 271 10.11 -14.62 -18.55
N ILE A 272 9.72 -14.87 -17.32
CA ILE A 272 10.59 -15.50 -16.31
C ILE A 272 10.53 -17.03 -16.32
N GLY A 273 9.89 -17.60 -17.35
CA GLY A 273 9.65 -19.04 -17.53
C GLY A 273 8.23 -19.45 -17.14
N HIS A 274 7.62 -20.31 -17.97
CA HIS A 274 6.28 -20.85 -17.70
C HIS A 274 6.34 -21.94 -16.63
N ASN A 275 5.28 -22.06 -15.83
CA ASN A 275 5.09 -23.12 -14.82
C ASN A 275 6.10 -23.15 -13.66
N ARG A 276 6.78 -22.03 -13.36
CA ARG A 276 7.64 -21.95 -12.16
C ARG A 276 6.78 -21.92 -10.90
N GLY A 277 7.11 -22.80 -9.97
CA GLY A 277 6.49 -22.85 -8.64
C GLY A 277 7.16 -21.94 -7.64
N ILE A 278 6.61 -21.87 -6.43
CA ILE A 278 7.09 -21.02 -5.34
C ILE A 278 8.50 -21.39 -4.84
N THR A 279 8.94 -22.64 -5.09
CA THR A 279 10.28 -23.13 -4.72
C THR A 279 11.35 -22.86 -5.77
N ASP A 280 10.96 -22.38 -6.96
CA ASP A 280 11.90 -22.03 -8.01
C ASP A 280 12.83 -20.89 -7.57
N PRO A 281 14.16 -20.99 -7.78
CA PRO A 281 15.11 -19.97 -7.35
C PRO A 281 14.83 -18.55 -7.91
N VAL A 282 14.31 -18.46 -9.14
CA VAL A 282 13.94 -17.18 -9.77
C VAL A 282 12.75 -16.56 -9.04
N ILE A 283 11.74 -17.38 -8.72
CA ILE A 283 10.56 -16.94 -7.97
C ILE A 283 10.95 -16.55 -6.54
N GLN A 284 11.89 -17.26 -5.91
CA GLN A 284 12.40 -16.88 -4.57
C GLN A 284 13.15 -15.55 -4.58
N LYS A 285 13.95 -15.26 -5.61
CA LYS A 285 14.57 -13.94 -5.79
C LYS A 285 13.51 -12.86 -5.94
N PHE A 286 12.51 -13.11 -6.80
CA PHE A 286 11.38 -12.18 -6.97
C PHE A 286 10.62 -11.96 -5.65
N GLU A 287 10.32 -13.03 -4.90
CA GLU A 287 9.67 -12.94 -3.58
C GLU A 287 10.48 -12.09 -2.60
N THR A 288 11.80 -12.25 -2.58
CA THR A 288 12.68 -11.47 -1.72
C THR A 288 12.61 -9.98 -2.04
N SER A 289 12.71 -9.61 -3.31
CA SER A 289 12.61 -8.20 -3.74
C SER A 289 11.20 -7.63 -3.54
N LEU A 290 10.15 -8.43 -3.76
CA LEU A 290 8.78 -8.02 -3.45
C LEU A 290 8.58 -7.75 -1.95
N LYS A 291 9.13 -8.60 -1.09
CA LYS A 291 9.13 -8.39 0.38
C LYS A 291 9.88 -7.12 0.76
N SER A 292 11.01 -6.83 0.11
CA SER A 292 11.78 -5.58 0.33
C SER A 292 10.94 -4.35 -0.02
N VAL A 293 10.31 -4.33 -1.20
CA VAL A 293 9.42 -3.23 -1.62
C VAL A 293 8.27 -3.05 -0.63
N CYS A 294 7.57 -4.12 -0.26
CA CYS A 294 6.46 -4.07 0.68
C CYS A 294 6.89 -3.58 2.07
N LEU A 295 8.03 -4.06 2.59
CA LEU A 295 8.55 -3.66 3.89
C LEU A 295 8.99 -2.19 3.90
N ASN A 296 9.62 -1.73 2.82
CA ASN A 296 10.03 -0.33 2.67
C ASN A 296 8.81 0.60 2.68
N LEU A 297 7.78 0.30 1.87
CA LEU A 297 6.52 1.06 1.87
C LEU A 297 5.83 1.05 3.24
N ALA A 298 5.76 -0.10 3.91
CA ALA A 298 5.17 -0.23 5.22
C ALA A 298 5.89 0.63 6.28
N LYS A 299 7.23 0.65 6.27
CA LYS A 299 8.02 1.53 7.14
C LYS A 299 7.75 3.01 6.85
N GLN A 300 7.67 3.42 5.59
CA GLN A 300 7.34 4.80 5.20
C GLN A 300 5.96 5.23 5.73
N ILE A 301 4.95 4.34 5.72
CA ILE A 301 3.63 4.60 6.29
C ILE A 301 3.74 4.89 7.79
N VAL A 302 4.44 4.05 8.56
CA VAL A 302 4.58 4.24 10.01
C VAL A 302 5.38 5.49 10.36
N VAL A 303 6.45 5.78 9.63
CA VAL A 303 7.27 6.98 9.85
C VAL A 303 6.48 8.26 9.57
N ASP A 304 5.54 8.21 8.61
CA ASP A 304 4.62 9.31 8.28
C ASP A 304 3.31 9.27 9.10
N GLY A 305 3.24 8.44 10.13
CA GLY A 305 2.05 8.29 10.97
C GLY A 305 1.59 9.63 11.54
N GLU A 306 0.26 9.83 11.62
CA GLU A 306 -0.35 11.06 12.16
C GLU A 306 0.16 11.33 13.58
N GLY A 307 0.78 12.50 13.79
CA GLY A 307 1.38 12.90 15.07
C GLY A 307 2.64 12.11 15.47
N ALA A 308 3.15 11.20 14.65
CA ALA A 308 4.30 10.37 14.98
C ALA A 308 5.58 11.19 15.14
N LYS A 309 6.25 11.04 16.29
CA LYS A 309 7.57 11.61 16.59
C LYS A 309 8.65 10.53 16.73
N LYS A 310 8.26 9.31 17.02
CA LYS A 310 9.15 8.16 17.25
C LYS A 310 8.74 7.00 16.35
N PHE A 311 9.72 6.25 15.87
CA PHE A 311 9.52 4.97 15.21
C PHE A 311 9.88 3.85 16.18
N LEU A 312 8.90 3.02 16.53
CA LEU A 312 9.08 1.90 17.45
C LEU A 312 9.16 0.58 16.67
N SER A 313 10.23 -0.15 16.85
CA SER A 313 10.40 -1.51 16.33
C SER A 313 10.32 -2.52 17.46
N ILE A 314 9.33 -3.42 17.42
CA ILE A 314 9.13 -4.46 18.43
C ILE A 314 9.48 -5.82 17.84
N LYS A 315 10.43 -6.51 18.46
CA LYS A 315 10.84 -7.85 18.09
C LYS A 315 10.48 -8.82 19.22
N VAL A 316 9.61 -9.78 18.93
CA VAL A 316 9.27 -10.87 19.83
C VAL A 316 9.94 -12.14 19.32
N VAL A 317 10.76 -12.76 20.17
CA VAL A 317 11.49 -14.01 19.87
C VAL A 317 11.06 -15.13 20.81
N ASN A 318 11.26 -16.37 20.40
CA ASN A 318 10.96 -17.59 21.19
C ASN A 318 9.51 -17.72 21.65
N ALA A 319 8.56 -17.04 20.94
CA ALA A 319 7.15 -17.27 21.17
C ALA A 319 6.72 -18.64 20.62
N LYS A 320 5.61 -19.18 21.14
CA LYS A 320 5.04 -20.47 20.75
C LYS A 320 4.82 -20.62 19.23
N SER A 321 4.46 -19.53 18.56
CA SER A 321 4.24 -19.47 17.14
C SER A 321 4.37 -18.04 16.62
N PHE A 322 4.48 -17.88 15.30
CA PHE A 322 4.46 -16.56 14.66
C PHE A 322 3.18 -15.76 15.01
N THR A 323 2.03 -16.43 15.05
CA THR A 323 0.76 -15.78 15.42
C THR A 323 0.79 -15.28 16.87
N SER A 324 1.32 -16.07 17.79
CA SER A 324 1.48 -15.68 19.19
C SER A 324 2.46 -14.49 19.33
N ALA A 325 3.62 -14.56 18.67
CA ALA A 325 4.57 -13.45 18.64
C ALA A 325 3.93 -12.15 18.13
N LYS A 326 3.14 -12.24 17.08
CA LYS A 326 2.44 -11.10 16.47
C LYS A 326 1.41 -10.50 17.43
N LYS A 327 0.59 -11.31 18.10
CA LYS A 327 -0.39 -10.84 19.09
C LYS A 327 0.29 -10.11 20.25
N ILE A 328 1.40 -10.66 20.77
CA ILE A 328 2.19 -10.04 21.84
C ILE A 328 2.74 -8.68 21.35
N ALA A 329 3.37 -8.64 20.18
CA ALA A 329 3.95 -7.43 19.62
C ALA A 329 2.90 -6.32 19.44
N PHE A 330 1.71 -6.64 18.87
CA PHE A 330 0.62 -5.67 18.72
C PHE A 330 0.00 -5.24 20.05
N SER A 331 -0.10 -6.13 21.03
CA SER A 331 -0.58 -5.77 22.36
C SER A 331 0.31 -4.71 23.01
N VAL A 332 1.63 -4.80 22.81
CA VAL A 332 2.60 -3.80 23.28
C VAL A 332 2.50 -2.54 22.42
N ALA A 333 2.57 -2.67 21.08
CA ALA A 333 2.56 -1.54 20.15
C ALA A 333 1.32 -0.64 20.26
N ASN A 334 0.15 -1.26 20.49
CA ASN A 334 -1.14 -0.56 20.57
C ASN A 334 -1.48 -0.10 22.00
N SER A 335 -0.58 -0.30 22.98
CA SER A 335 -0.80 0.17 24.34
C SER A 335 -0.58 1.69 24.45
N PRO A 336 -1.60 2.49 24.80
CA PRO A 336 -1.42 3.93 25.03
C PRO A 336 -0.36 4.22 26.09
N LEU A 337 -0.29 3.41 27.15
CA LEU A 337 0.71 3.60 28.23
C LEU A 337 2.14 3.32 27.72
N VAL A 338 2.36 2.34 26.85
CA VAL A 338 3.65 2.12 26.21
C VAL A 338 3.99 3.29 25.30
N LYS A 339 3.03 3.74 24.46
CA LYS A 339 3.25 4.87 23.55
C LYS A 339 3.60 6.16 24.29
N THR A 340 2.94 6.45 25.42
CA THR A 340 3.26 7.65 26.22
C THR A 340 4.63 7.57 26.86
N ALA A 341 5.07 6.40 27.34
CA ALA A 341 6.43 6.22 27.86
C ALA A 341 7.47 6.47 26.76
N ILE A 342 7.32 5.82 25.60
CA ILE A 342 8.22 6.02 24.45
C ILE A 342 8.25 7.47 23.98
N ALA A 343 7.11 8.13 23.94
CA ALA A 343 7.02 9.55 23.55
C ALA A 343 7.75 10.46 24.54
N GLY A 344 7.70 10.14 25.83
CA GLY A 344 8.38 10.83 26.91
C GLY A 344 9.84 10.40 27.11
N GLU A 345 10.38 9.48 26.27
CA GLU A 345 11.72 8.93 26.37
C GLU A 345 11.98 8.17 27.70
N ASP A 346 10.87 7.68 28.31
CA ASP A 346 10.89 6.86 29.53
C ASP A 346 11.04 5.38 29.14
N PRO A 347 12.13 4.68 29.51
CA PRO A 347 12.34 3.27 29.20
C PRO A 347 11.50 2.34 30.10
N ASN A 348 10.24 2.64 30.28
CA ASN A 348 9.29 1.99 31.17
C ASN A 348 8.98 0.55 30.79
N TRP A 349 9.88 -0.35 31.10
CA TRP A 349 9.72 -1.78 30.82
C TRP A 349 8.54 -2.41 31.58
N GLY A 350 8.11 -1.83 32.72
CA GLY A 350 6.92 -2.25 33.45
C GLY A 350 5.65 -2.14 32.60
N ARG A 351 5.52 -1.07 31.82
CA ARG A 351 4.40 -0.91 30.84
C ARG A 351 4.48 -1.93 29.71
N ILE A 352 5.68 -2.38 29.34
CA ILE A 352 5.86 -3.46 28.36
C ILE A 352 5.41 -4.79 28.96
N VAL A 353 5.78 -5.10 30.20
CA VAL A 353 5.30 -6.31 30.92
C VAL A 353 3.76 -6.35 30.94
N MET A 354 3.13 -5.23 31.32
CA MET A 354 1.68 -5.09 31.28
C MET A 354 1.13 -5.32 29.86
N GLY A 355 1.76 -4.72 28.84
CA GLY A 355 1.39 -4.88 27.42
C GLY A 355 1.48 -6.34 26.95
N ILE A 356 2.52 -7.06 27.38
CA ILE A 356 2.69 -8.50 27.11
C ILE A 356 1.60 -9.31 27.82
N GLY A 357 1.36 -9.05 29.10
CA GLY A 357 0.41 -9.78 29.94
C GLY A 357 -1.03 -9.71 29.41
N LYS A 358 -1.46 -8.55 28.88
CA LYS A 358 -2.81 -8.37 28.32
C LYS A 358 -2.98 -8.93 26.90
N SER A 359 -1.96 -9.52 26.29
CA SER A 359 -2.01 -10.04 24.91
C SER A 359 -2.96 -11.23 24.71
N GLY A 360 -3.43 -11.85 25.79
CA GLY A 360 -4.23 -13.08 25.77
C GLY A 360 -3.42 -14.35 25.45
N GLU A 361 -2.09 -14.21 25.29
CA GLU A 361 -1.20 -15.34 25.06
C GLU A 361 -0.66 -15.90 26.40
N LYS A 362 -0.39 -17.20 26.43
CA LYS A 362 0.20 -17.84 27.60
C LYS A 362 1.69 -17.51 27.67
N ILE A 363 2.09 -16.77 28.72
CA ILE A 363 3.46 -16.32 28.95
C ILE A 363 4.03 -17.01 30.19
N ASP A 364 5.23 -17.55 30.08
CA ASP A 364 6.05 -17.98 31.23
C ASP A 364 6.84 -16.77 31.72
N LYS A 365 6.34 -16.13 32.77
CA LYS A 365 6.98 -14.93 33.34
C LYS A 365 8.43 -15.14 33.77
N ASN A 366 8.77 -16.35 34.21
CA ASN A 366 10.12 -16.68 34.69
C ASN A 366 11.16 -16.84 33.56
N LYS A 367 10.71 -16.81 32.31
CA LYS A 367 11.57 -16.86 31.11
C LYS A 367 11.48 -15.58 30.27
N LEU A 368 10.78 -14.57 30.79
CA LEU A 368 10.61 -13.31 30.04
C LEU A 368 11.83 -12.42 30.24
N SER A 369 12.41 -11.96 29.14
CA SER A 369 13.47 -10.95 29.13
C SER A 369 13.07 -9.79 28.23
N ILE A 370 13.48 -8.57 28.61
CA ILE A 370 13.12 -7.32 27.89
C ILE A 370 14.38 -6.51 27.64
N LYS A 371 14.53 -6.09 26.37
CA LYS A 371 15.62 -5.21 25.93
C LYS A 371 15.07 -3.94 25.28
N PHE A 372 15.76 -2.82 25.51
CA PHE A 372 15.65 -1.58 24.73
C PHE A 372 16.96 -1.37 23.96
N GLY A 373 16.94 -1.55 22.65
CA GLY A 373 18.17 -1.60 21.88
C GLY A 373 19.09 -2.69 22.39
N GLU A 374 20.29 -2.32 22.78
CA GLU A 374 21.29 -3.25 23.35
C GLU A 374 21.15 -3.40 24.88
N PHE A 375 20.37 -2.56 25.55
CA PHE A 375 20.23 -2.59 26.99
C PHE A 375 19.25 -3.67 27.44
N LEU A 376 19.70 -4.58 28.28
CA LEU A 376 18.88 -5.60 28.94
C LEU A 376 18.29 -4.97 30.21
N LEU A 377 16.96 -4.86 30.29
CA LEU A 377 16.27 -4.20 31.41
C LEU A 377 15.63 -5.20 32.38
N ALA A 378 15.25 -6.36 31.88
CA ALA A 378 14.73 -7.47 32.67
C ALA A 378 15.20 -8.79 32.09
N GLU A 379 15.52 -9.75 32.93
CA GLU A 379 15.95 -11.10 32.56
C GLU A 379 15.29 -12.15 33.45
N ASN A 380 14.83 -13.23 32.84
CA ASN A 380 14.23 -14.37 33.54
C ASN A 380 13.14 -13.97 34.57
N GLY A 381 12.34 -12.96 34.19
CA GLY A 381 11.23 -12.48 35.00
C GLY A 381 11.59 -11.53 36.12
N SER A 382 12.83 -11.10 36.20
CA SER A 382 13.35 -10.18 37.25
C SER A 382 13.99 -8.94 36.62
N PRO A 383 13.92 -7.76 37.25
CA PRO A 383 14.69 -6.59 36.83
C PRO A 383 16.19 -6.85 36.91
N ILE A 384 16.96 -6.20 36.04
CA ILE A 384 18.42 -6.15 36.16
C ILE A 384 18.77 -5.12 37.24
N GLU A 385 19.58 -5.53 38.23
CA GLU A 385 20.08 -4.63 39.28
C GLU A 385 21.10 -3.63 38.70
N ASN A 386 21.09 -2.39 39.22
CA ASN A 386 22.02 -1.31 38.86
C ASN A 386 21.90 -0.76 37.42
N ILE A 387 20.68 -0.61 36.90
CA ILE A 387 20.45 0.23 35.75
C ILE A 387 20.28 1.66 36.26
N ASP A 388 21.21 2.57 35.91
CA ASP A 388 21.01 4.01 36.09
C ASP A 388 19.91 4.43 35.11
N GLU A 389 18.78 4.93 35.65
CA GLU A 389 17.62 5.42 34.85
C GLU A 389 17.91 6.75 34.15
#